data_a541c5801ec5038211dfb6f5acc0d3e2
#
_entry.id   a541c5801ec5038211dfb6f5acc0d3e2
#
_cell.length_a   1.000
_cell.length_b   1.000
_cell.length_c   1.000
_cell.angle_alpha   90.00
_cell.angle_beta   90.00
_cell.angle_gamma   90.00
#
_symmetry.space_group_name_H-M   'P 1'
#
loop_
_entity.id
_entity.type
_entity.pdbx_description
1 polymer ?
#
loop_
_entity_poly.entity_id
_entity_poly.type
_entity_poly.pdbx_seq_one_letter_code
_entity_poly.pdbx_strand_id
1 'polypeptide(L)'
;MKKRSLFKIAVLGACLTLPVSSAYAAEAGTPALPLPPLSGEAAEVLTALAGANMASLAFDPSSYTDETLVVNGKPFAFRAYRSIPYAALPKDAARQRMSIFIPAAYLTGGTINGYTAKTAPIFLPNGVGGYMPGEIQEPSERSRMTGAPNASLIALSRGLVVAAPAIRGRTDKDASGSYIGKAPSLVVDYKAAVQYLRYNAARLPAGNTDRIIANGTSAGGALSALLGATGGSADYADALAEIGAAGGRDDIYAASCYCPITDLDHADMAYEWIFAGVNDYHQSAKGSMPPAAGAASSGNTAVNRPLNAPAEGAAAPMTEEQSTASARLKELYPAYLNSLGLKDASGSPMLLNPDGTGSFAEYVKALYQASAQSALDRKADLGGADWFTVRDGKAANVDLAKYAAWATRLKAAPAFDKLDRSSGENDVFGTTANVPRHFTDFARRYDPAHGDLAPDADIRRMNPLGYIGTAGVKTAPHFRIRHGAKDRDTALAVPAVLALRLQNAGIDVDFAVPWGQGHGGDYDLDELFNWIDRICK
;
A
#
# COMPACT_ATOMS: atom_id res chain seq x y z
N MET A 1 -44.77 -44.08 1.70
CA MET A 1 -43.34 -44.16 2.10
C MET A 1 -42.50 -44.03 0.84
N LYS A 2 -41.95 -42.84 0.55
CA LYS A 2 -41.07 -42.60 -0.58
C LYS A 2 -39.69 -42.15 -0.01
N LYS A 3 -38.66 -42.96 -0.27
CA LYS A 3 -37.27 -42.71 0.12
C LYS A 3 -36.72 -41.53 -0.69
N ARG A 4 -36.25 -40.49 -0.01
CA ARG A 4 -35.43 -39.43 -0.62
C ARG A 4 -33.98 -39.88 -0.65
N SER A 5 -33.43 -39.98 -1.83
CA SER A 5 -32.02 -40.23 -2.09
C SER A 5 -31.23 -38.92 -1.91
N LEU A 6 -30.28 -38.89 -0.98
CA LEU A 6 -29.31 -37.82 -0.82
C LEU A 6 -28.13 -38.06 -1.79
N PHE A 7 -28.00 -37.21 -2.80
CA PHE A 7 -26.77 -37.15 -3.61
C PHE A 7 -25.70 -36.42 -2.80
N LYS A 8 -24.69 -37.17 -2.40
CA LYS A 8 -23.42 -36.60 -1.92
C LYS A 8 -22.56 -36.30 -3.12
N ILE A 9 -22.30 -35.03 -3.40
CA ILE A 9 -21.27 -34.62 -4.37
C ILE A 9 -19.92 -34.71 -3.63
N ALA A 10 -19.13 -35.72 -3.99
CA ALA A 10 -17.75 -35.80 -3.57
C ALA A 10 -16.91 -34.97 -4.56
N VAL A 11 -16.30 -33.89 -4.09
CA VAL A 11 -15.28 -33.16 -4.83
C VAL A 11 -13.99 -33.96 -4.72
N LEU A 12 -13.63 -34.67 -5.79
CA LEU A 12 -12.31 -35.29 -5.92
C LEU A 12 -11.30 -34.18 -6.29
N GLY A 13 -10.53 -33.73 -5.31
CA GLY A 13 -9.30 -33.01 -5.56
C GLY A 13 -8.22 -33.96 -6.06
N ALA A 14 -7.97 -33.97 -7.37
CA ALA A 14 -6.83 -34.66 -7.93
C ALA A 14 -5.61 -33.73 -7.86
N CYS A 15 -4.81 -33.85 -6.80
CA CYS A 15 -3.43 -33.37 -6.78
C CYS A 15 -2.58 -34.27 -7.68
N LEU A 16 -2.24 -33.79 -8.87
CA LEU A 16 -1.17 -34.37 -9.67
C LEU A 16 0.16 -33.77 -9.20
N THR A 17 0.84 -34.47 -8.28
CA THR A 17 2.23 -34.21 -7.97
C THR A 17 3.10 -34.90 -9.02
N LEU A 18 3.74 -34.11 -9.88
CA LEU A 18 4.85 -34.58 -10.70
C LEU A 18 6.16 -34.18 -9.99
N PRO A 19 7.16 -35.10 -9.92
CA PRO A 19 8.45 -34.76 -9.34
C PRO A 19 9.24 -33.90 -10.33
N VAL A 20 9.61 -32.69 -9.90
CA VAL A 20 10.58 -31.85 -10.63
C VAL A 20 11.97 -32.29 -10.19
N SER A 21 12.66 -33.05 -11.02
CA SER A 21 14.09 -33.28 -10.91
C SER A 21 14.83 -32.07 -11.48
N SER A 22 15.70 -31.50 -10.67
CA SER A 22 16.65 -30.46 -11.05
C SER A 22 17.60 -30.93 -12.14
N ALA A 23 17.71 -30.20 -13.21
CA ALA A 23 18.84 -29.83 -14.05
C ALA A 23 18.39 -29.58 -15.48
N TYR A 24 18.34 -28.34 -15.91
CA TYR A 24 18.58 -28.02 -17.32
C TYR A 24 19.23 -26.62 -17.45
N ALA A 25 20.42 -26.67 -18.02
CA ALA A 25 21.12 -25.51 -18.54
C ALA A 25 20.34 -24.90 -19.71
N ALA A 26 20.41 -23.59 -19.84
CA ALA A 26 19.77 -22.83 -20.88
C ALA A 26 20.33 -23.21 -22.27
N GLU A 27 19.49 -23.73 -23.14
CA GLU A 27 19.64 -23.63 -24.59
C GLU A 27 18.45 -22.87 -25.17
N ALA A 28 18.77 -21.86 -25.94
CA ALA A 28 17.80 -20.99 -26.61
C ALA A 28 17.16 -21.77 -27.78
N GLY A 29 15.81 -21.74 -27.84
CA GLY A 29 15.11 -21.99 -29.11
C GLY A 29 14.24 -23.22 -29.24
N THR A 30 13.45 -23.62 -28.24
CA THR A 30 12.34 -24.56 -28.47
C THR A 30 11.02 -23.85 -28.15
N PRO A 31 10.07 -23.75 -29.10
CA PRO A 31 8.74 -23.23 -28.80
C PRO A 31 8.04 -24.17 -27.81
N ALA A 32 7.43 -23.58 -26.76
CA ALA A 32 6.62 -24.34 -25.81
C ALA A 32 5.56 -25.15 -26.58
N LEU A 33 5.52 -26.46 -26.35
CA LEU A 33 4.46 -27.30 -26.89
C LEU A 33 3.11 -26.80 -26.37
N PRO A 34 2.11 -26.61 -27.24
CA PRO A 34 0.79 -26.22 -26.81
C PRO A 34 0.22 -27.30 -25.86
N LEU A 35 -0.33 -26.89 -24.74
CA LEU A 35 -1.05 -27.79 -23.85
C LEU A 35 -2.14 -28.52 -24.67
N PRO A 36 -2.37 -29.82 -24.44
CA PRO A 36 -3.44 -30.55 -25.12
C PRO A 36 -4.77 -29.83 -24.85
N PRO A 37 -5.65 -29.72 -25.85
CA PRO A 37 -6.96 -29.14 -25.67
C PRO A 37 -7.71 -29.90 -24.57
N LEU A 38 -8.32 -29.16 -23.65
CA LEU A 38 -9.20 -29.72 -22.63
C LEU A 38 -10.29 -30.56 -23.32
N SER A 39 -10.71 -31.69 -22.74
CA SER A 39 -11.85 -32.46 -23.23
C SER A 39 -13.07 -31.54 -23.33
N GLY A 40 -13.93 -31.74 -24.35
CA GLY A 40 -15.04 -30.83 -24.63
C GLY A 40 -15.91 -30.53 -23.42
N GLU A 41 -16.15 -31.52 -22.55
CA GLU A 41 -16.95 -31.39 -21.33
C GLU A 41 -16.25 -30.51 -20.27
N ALA A 42 -14.94 -30.60 -20.09
CA ALA A 42 -14.18 -29.74 -19.18
C ALA A 42 -14.07 -28.30 -19.70
N ALA A 43 -13.97 -28.11 -21.01
CA ALA A 43 -13.96 -26.79 -21.64
C ALA A 43 -15.34 -26.13 -21.56
N GLU A 44 -16.43 -26.89 -21.73
CA GLU A 44 -17.80 -26.36 -21.54
C GLU A 44 -18.09 -25.96 -20.09
N VAL A 45 -17.67 -26.77 -19.11
CA VAL A 45 -17.84 -26.46 -17.68
C VAL A 45 -17.02 -25.22 -17.31
N LEU A 46 -15.77 -25.10 -17.76
CA LEU A 46 -14.94 -23.91 -17.52
C LEU A 46 -15.51 -22.68 -18.21
N THR A 47 -16.02 -22.81 -19.44
CA THR A 47 -16.66 -21.71 -20.17
C THR A 47 -17.97 -21.28 -19.50
N ALA A 48 -18.78 -22.23 -19.03
CA ALA A 48 -20.01 -21.94 -18.30
C ALA A 48 -19.74 -21.27 -16.93
N LEU A 49 -18.73 -21.76 -16.20
CA LEU A 49 -18.29 -21.14 -14.93
C LEU A 49 -17.73 -19.74 -15.15
N ALA A 50 -16.87 -19.56 -16.15
CA ALA A 50 -16.32 -18.25 -16.50
C ALA A 50 -17.42 -17.27 -16.94
N GLY A 51 -18.37 -17.73 -17.75
CA GLY A 51 -19.51 -16.92 -18.17
C GLY A 51 -20.44 -16.55 -17.01
N ALA A 52 -20.72 -17.47 -16.10
CA ALA A 52 -21.54 -17.21 -14.91
C ALA A 52 -20.83 -16.23 -13.97
N ASN A 53 -19.52 -16.41 -13.73
CA ASN A 53 -18.72 -15.52 -12.89
C ASN A 53 -18.65 -14.09 -13.47
N MET A 54 -18.41 -13.97 -14.76
CA MET A 54 -18.38 -12.66 -15.43
C MET A 54 -19.73 -11.98 -15.45
N ALA A 55 -20.82 -12.73 -15.59
CA ALA A 55 -22.18 -12.19 -15.50
C ALA A 55 -22.51 -11.67 -14.10
N SER A 56 -22.04 -12.34 -13.03
CA SER A 56 -22.23 -11.91 -11.64
C SER A 56 -21.50 -10.61 -11.28
N LEU A 57 -20.45 -10.24 -12.04
CA LEU A 57 -19.69 -8.99 -11.85
C LEU A 57 -20.20 -7.83 -12.72
N ALA A 58 -21.29 -8.00 -13.47
CA ALA A 58 -21.88 -6.89 -14.21
C ALA A 58 -22.39 -5.80 -13.26
N PHE A 59 -21.98 -4.55 -13.51
CA PHE A 59 -22.44 -3.40 -12.72
C PHE A 59 -23.93 -3.18 -12.91
N ASP A 60 -24.69 -3.06 -11.81
CA ASP A 60 -26.10 -2.73 -11.79
C ASP A 60 -26.30 -1.22 -11.55
N PRO A 61 -26.67 -0.44 -12.57
CA PRO A 61 -26.91 0.99 -12.42
C PRO A 61 -28.20 1.34 -11.69
N SER A 62 -29.07 0.37 -11.40
CA SER A 62 -30.37 0.59 -10.75
C SER A 62 -30.29 0.55 -9.21
N SER A 63 -29.24 -0.05 -8.64
CA SER A 63 -29.05 -0.21 -7.19
C SER A 63 -28.23 0.93 -6.60
N TYR A 64 -28.88 2.03 -6.24
CA TYR A 64 -28.21 3.23 -5.72
C TYR A 64 -29.02 3.98 -4.67
N THR A 65 -28.34 4.91 -3.98
CA THR A 65 -28.94 5.97 -3.16
C THR A 65 -28.40 7.33 -3.60
N ASP A 66 -29.26 8.35 -3.63
CA ASP A 66 -28.83 9.74 -3.84
C ASP A 66 -28.64 10.40 -2.48
N GLU A 67 -27.49 11.04 -2.29
CA GLU A 67 -27.03 11.58 -1.01
C GLU A 67 -26.48 13.00 -1.16
N THR A 68 -26.50 13.75 -0.05
CA THR A 68 -25.93 15.09 0.01
C THR A 68 -25.11 15.24 1.28
N LEU A 69 -23.88 15.70 1.15
CA LEU A 69 -22.98 16.06 2.25
C LEU A 69 -22.51 17.51 2.10
N VAL A 70 -22.01 18.09 3.17
CA VAL A 70 -21.54 19.48 3.17
C VAL A 70 -20.02 19.53 2.99
N VAL A 71 -19.56 20.29 2.00
CA VAL A 71 -18.14 20.56 1.76
C VAL A 71 -17.93 22.06 1.75
N ASN A 72 -17.05 22.57 2.62
CA ASN A 72 -16.76 24.01 2.74
C ASN A 72 -18.03 24.87 2.88
N GLY A 73 -19.00 24.39 3.70
CA GLY A 73 -20.26 25.07 3.96
C GLY A 73 -21.30 25.01 2.83
N LYS A 74 -21.04 24.24 1.76
CA LYS A 74 -21.96 24.10 0.63
C LYS A 74 -22.44 22.66 0.50
N PRO A 75 -23.75 22.42 0.20
CA PRO A 75 -24.24 21.09 -0.06
C PRO A 75 -23.64 20.55 -1.37
N PHE A 76 -23.22 19.29 -1.33
CA PHE A 76 -22.68 18.56 -2.47
C PHE A 76 -23.44 17.24 -2.64
N ALA A 77 -24.15 17.09 -3.75
CA ALA A 77 -24.96 15.92 -4.06
C ALA A 77 -24.18 14.89 -4.88
N PHE A 78 -24.34 13.62 -4.56
CA PHE A 78 -23.73 12.50 -5.26
C PHE A 78 -24.63 11.26 -5.21
N ARG A 79 -24.39 10.32 -6.12
CA ARG A 79 -25.03 9.01 -6.14
C ARG A 79 -24.05 7.97 -5.61
N ALA A 80 -24.53 7.12 -4.70
CA ALA A 80 -23.77 6.07 -4.06
C ALA A 80 -24.29 4.68 -4.50
N TYR A 81 -23.39 3.87 -5.01
CA TYR A 81 -23.58 2.46 -5.31
C TYR A 81 -22.78 1.64 -4.32
N ARG A 82 -23.44 0.78 -3.53
CA ARG A 82 -22.81 0.07 -2.41
C ARG A 82 -22.86 -1.44 -2.57
N SER A 83 -22.02 -2.11 -1.78
CA SER A 83 -21.98 -3.58 -1.70
C SER A 83 -21.70 -4.27 -3.05
N ILE A 84 -20.94 -3.63 -3.94
CA ILE A 84 -20.61 -4.14 -5.26
C ILE A 84 -19.51 -5.21 -5.12
N PRO A 85 -19.76 -6.49 -5.47
CA PRO A 85 -18.71 -7.51 -5.46
C PRO A 85 -17.72 -7.25 -6.60
N TYR A 86 -16.43 -7.27 -6.30
CA TYR A 86 -15.37 -7.18 -7.32
C TYR A 86 -14.68 -8.53 -7.61
N ALA A 87 -15.13 -9.59 -6.92
CA ALA A 87 -14.69 -10.96 -7.09
C ALA A 87 -15.93 -11.87 -7.19
N ALA A 88 -15.97 -12.77 -8.17
CA ALA A 88 -17.09 -13.69 -8.38
C ALA A 88 -17.04 -14.90 -7.44
N LEU A 89 -15.83 -15.26 -6.97
CA LEU A 89 -15.56 -16.34 -6.03
C LEU A 89 -14.85 -15.80 -4.77
N PRO A 90 -15.50 -14.86 -4.04
CA PRO A 90 -14.84 -14.21 -2.92
C PRO A 90 -14.56 -15.21 -1.80
N LYS A 91 -13.39 -15.08 -1.16
CA LYS A 91 -13.05 -15.83 0.07
C LYS A 91 -13.86 -15.31 1.26
N ASP A 92 -14.22 -14.03 1.23
CA ASP A 92 -15.17 -13.38 2.15
C ASP A 92 -16.01 -12.37 1.37
N ALA A 93 -17.28 -12.70 1.11
CA ALA A 93 -18.21 -11.85 0.38
C ALA A 93 -18.54 -10.54 1.13
N ALA A 94 -18.42 -10.51 2.44
CA ALA A 94 -18.63 -9.29 3.22
C ALA A 94 -17.45 -8.32 3.09
N ARG A 95 -16.24 -8.82 2.83
CA ARG A 95 -15.02 -8.05 2.67
C ARG A 95 -14.73 -7.70 1.21
N GLN A 96 -14.80 -8.64 0.28
CA GLN A 96 -14.41 -8.45 -1.12
C GLN A 96 -15.49 -7.73 -1.94
N ARG A 97 -15.80 -6.50 -1.54
CA ARG A 97 -16.77 -5.60 -2.16
C ARG A 97 -16.26 -4.16 -2.17
N MET A 98 -16.86 -3.33 -3.02
CA MET A 98 -16.55 -1.90 -3.08
C MET A 98 -17.82 -1.06 -3.07
N SER A 99 -17.66 0.24 -2.81
CA SER A 99 -18.66 1.27 -3.07
C SER A 99 -18.15 2.22 -4.15
N ILE A 100 -19.04 2.69 -5.02
CA ILE A 100 -18.74 3.68 -6.06
C ILE A 100 -19.61 4.90 -5.83
N PHE A 101 -18.98 6.07 -5.79
CA PHE A 101 -19.66 7.36 -5.57
C PHE A 101 -19.43 8.25 -6.79
N ILE A 102 -20.51 8.81 -7.32
CA ILE A 102 -20.53 9.59 -8.56
C ILE A 102 -21.17 10.95 -8.29
N PRO A 103 -20.49 12.08 -8.57
CA PRO A 103 -21.10 13.41 -8.47
C PRO A 103 -22.43 13.51 -9.24
N ALA A 104 -23.50 13.97 -8.59
CA ALA A 104 -24.84 14.03 -9.19
C ALA A 104 -24.88 14.88 -10.47
N ALA A 105 -24.03 15.90 -10.60
CA ALA A 105 -23.94 16.73 -11.79
C ALA A 105 -23.65 15.92 -13.07
N TYR A 106 -22.91 14.82 -13.00
CA TYR A 106 -22.58 13.99 -14.16
C TYR A 106 -23.79 13.22 -14.69
N LEU A 107 -24.77 12.94 -13.86
CA LEU A 107 -25.99 12.20 -14.24
C LEU A 107 -26.94 13.07 -15.12
N THR A 108 -26.73 14.38 -15.11
CA THR A 108 -27.52 15.35 -15.88
C THR A 108 -26.69 16.06 -16.96
N GLY A 109 -25.50 15.53 -17.29
CA GLY A 109 -24.61 16.10 -18.31
C GLY A 109 -23.79 17.31 -17.85
N GLY A 110 -23.78 17.60 -16.54
CA GLY A 110 -23.00 18.70 -15.97
C GLY A 110 -21.50 18.43 -15.94
N THR A 111 -20.75 19.44 -15.52
CA THR A 111 -19.27 19.39 -15.36
C THR A 111 -18.86 19.88 -13.99
N ILE A 112 -17.78 19.34 -13.44
CA ILE A 112 -17.14 19.82 -12.21
C ILE A 112 -15.65 19.97 -12.47
N ASN A 113 -15.09 21.13 -12.17
CA ASN A 113 -13.66 21.40 -12.29
C ASN A 113 -13.09 21.05 -13.69
N GLY A 114 -13.90 21.22 -14.75
CA GLY A 114 -13.54 20.87 -16.13
C GLY A 114 -13.69 19.39 -16.50
N TYR A 115 -14.00 18.51 -15.55
CA TYR A 115 -14.30 17.11 -15.82
C TYR A 115 -15.76 16.89 -16.19
N THR A 116 -15.99 15.91 -17.04
CA THR A 116 -17.32 15.38 -17.43
C THR A 116 -17.48 13.96 -16.92
N ALA A 117 -18.66 13.38 -17.06
CA ALA A 117 -18.88 11.95 -16.75
C ALA A 117 -17.85 11.02 -17.42
N LYS A 118 -17.41 11.35 -18.63
CA LYS A 118 -16.46 10.51 -19.41
C LYS A 118 -14.99 10.78 -19.10
N THR A 119 -14.65 11.97 -18.62
CA THR A 119 -13.25 12.38 -18.40
C THR A 119 -12.85 12.38 -16.93
N ALA A 120 -13.82 12.28 -16.01
CA ALA A 120 -13.57 12.28 -14.58
C ALA A 120 -12.61 11.15 -14.19
N PRO A 121 -11.46 11.44 -13.56
CA PRO A 121 -10.59 10.41 -13.02
C PRO A 121 -11.30 9.61 -11.93
N ILE A 122 -10.86 8.35 -11.71
CA ILE A 122 -11.35 7.51 -10.62
C ILE A 122 -10.33 7.54 -9.49
N PHE A 123 -10.72 8.09 -8.36
CA PHE A 123 -9.96 8.03 -7.11
C PHE A 123 -10.24 6.71 -6.41
N LEU A 124 -9.19 5.93 -6.15
CA LEU A 124 -9.24 4.57 -5.59
C LEU A 124 -8.52 4.56 -4.23
N PRO A 125 -9.15 5.08 -3.15
CA PRO A 125 -8.54 5.07 -1.83
C PRO A 125 -8.59 3.66 -1.23
N ASN A 126 -7.58 3.31 -0.42
CA ASN A 126 -7.61 2.12 0.41
C ASN A 126 -7.48 2.47 1.90
N GLY A 127 -8.21 1.73 2.74
CA GLY A 127 -8.24 1.92 4.20
C GLY A 127 -7.28 1.00 4.96
N VAL A 128 -6.28 0.42 4.29
CA VAL A 128 -5.37 -0.52 4.91
C VAL A 128 -4.33 0.22 5.77
N GLY A 129 -4.21 -0.19 7.04
CA GLY A 129 -3.17 0.25 7.97
C GLY A 129 -2.60 -0.95 8.71
N GLY A 130 -1.27 -1.09 8.85
CA GLY A 130 -0.61 -2.23 9.51
C GLY A 130 -1.02 -3.59 8.93
N TYR A 131 -1.35 -3.63 7.65
CA TYR A 131 -1.87 -4.82 6.95
C TYR A 131 -3.15 -5.41 7.56
N MET A 132 -3.87 -4.62 8.38
CA MET A 132 -5.20 -4.98 8.88
C MET A 132 -6.24 -4.88 7.75
N PRO A 133 -7.45 -5.47 7.92
CA PRO A 133 -8.52 -5.33 6.96
C PRO A 133 -8.80 -3.86 6.59
N GLY A 134 -8.79 -3.57 5.29
CA GLY A 134 -9.12 -2.25 4.77
C GLY A 134 -10.63 -2.06 4.63
N GLU A 135 -11.18 -1.06 5.33
CA GLU A 135 -12.59 -0.72 5.22
C GLU A 135 -12.85 0.22 4.04
N ILE A 136 -14.08 0.18 3.52
CA ILE A 136 -14.55 1.11 2.49
C ILE A 136 -14.39 2.56 3.00
N GLN A 137 -13.70 3.38 2.23
CA GLN A 137 -13.48 4.79 2.54
C GLN A 137 -14.68 5.62 2.05
N GLU A 138 -15.80 5.53 2.78
CA GLU A 138 -17.03 6.29 2.50
C GLU A 138 -16.75 7.81 2.55
N PRO A 139 -17.37 8.63 1.68
CA PRO A 139 -17.33 10.08 1.80
C PRO A 139 -17.83 10.53 3.17
N SER A 140 -17.10 11.44 3.82
CA SER A 140 -17.45 11.90 5.17
C SER A 140 -17.08 13.37 5.37
N GLU A 141 -17.98 14.14 5.97
CA GLU A 141 -17.74 15.53 6.37
C GLU A 141 -16.72 15.65 7.49
N ARG A 142 -16.53 14.59 8.27
CA ARG A 142 -15.61 14.53 9.39
C ARG A 142 -14.82 13.23 9.36
N SER A 143 -13.58 13.31 8.91
CA SER A 143 -12.60 12.26 9.13
C SER A 143 -12.40 12.07 10.64
N ARG A 144 -12.38 10.81 11.10
CA ARG A 144 -12.01 10.49 12.49
C ARG A 144 -10.61 10.97 12.86
N MET A 145 -9.76 11.14 11.86
CA MET A 145 -8.36 11.50 12.04
C MET A 145 -8.14 13.01 12.10
N THR A 146 -8.79 13.79 11.25
CA THR A 146 -8.54 15.22 11.12
C THR A 146 -9.70 16.09 11.60
N GLY A 147 -10.89 15.52 11.78
CA GLY A 147 -12.11 16.29 12.06
C GLY A 147 -12.61 17.12 10.87
N ALA A 148 -11.90 17.11 9.75
CA ALA A 148 -12.22 17.77 8.48
C ALA A 148 -12.79 16.75 7.46
N PRO A 149 -13.36 17.19 6.33
CA PRO A 149 -13.79 16.29 5.26
C PRO A 149 -12.66 15.35 4.82
N ASN A 150 -13.00 14.07 4.61
CA ASN A 150 -12.01 13.07 4.20
C ASN A 150 -11.66 13.17 2.70
N ALA A 151 -10.61 12.45 2.29
CA ALA A 151 -10.13 12.44 0.90
C ALA A 151 -11.22 12.03 -0.09
N SER A 152 -12.10 11.09 0.25
CA SER A 152 -13.19 10.65 -0.63
C SER A 152 -14.21 11.77 -0.91
N LEU A 153 -14.60 12.52 0.11
CA LEU A 153 -15.53 13.63 -0.07
C LEU A 153 -14.89 14.80 -0.83
N ILE A 154 -13.62 15.10 -0.54
CA ILE A 154 -12.89 16.14 -1.30
C ILE A 154 -12.71 15.71 -2.76
N ALA A 155 -12.35 14.44 -3.04
CA ALA A 155 -12.25 13.91 -4.41
C ALA A 155 -13.54 14.15 -5.21
N LEU A 156 -14.70 13.78 -4.64
CA LEU A 156 -16.01 14.01 -5.26
C LEU A 156 -16.24 15.50 -5.55
N SER A 157 -15.97 16.37 -4.57
CA SER A 157 -16.17 17.81 -4.71
C SER A 157 -15.26 18.45 -5.77
N ARG A 158 -14.11 17.81 -6.05
CA ARG A 158 -13.18 18.18 -7.11
C ARG A 158 -13.57 17.56 -8.48
N GLY A 159 -14.64 16.76 -8.54
CA GLY A 159 -15.15 16.17 -9.77
C GLY A 159 -14.57 14.80 -10.11
N LEU A 160 -13.92 14.12 -9.18
CA LEU A 160 -13.51 12.74 -9.37
C LEU A 160 -14.66 11.79 -9.05
N VAL A 161 -14.69 10.63 -9.69
CA VAL A 161 -15.46 9.48 -9.22
C VAL A 161 -14.64 8.78 -8.13
N VAL A 162 -15.28 8.34 -7.06
CA VAL A 162 -14.61 7.58 -6.00
C VAL A 162 -15.04 6.12 -6.08
N ALA A 163 -14.08 5.21 -6.18
CA ALA A 163 -14.29 3.77 -6.07
C ALA A 163 -13.49 3.26 -4.87
N ALA A 164 -14.17 2.92 -3.79
CA ALA A 164 -13.56 2.57 -2.51
C ALA A 164 -13.76 1.07 -2.23
N PRO A 165 -12.74 0.20 -2.46
CA PRO A 165 -12.82 -1.20 -2.12
C PRO A 165 -12.56 -1.43 -0.64
N ALA A 166 -13.28 -2.37 -0.02
CA ALA A 166 -12.79 -3.06 1.14
C ALA A 166 -11.79 -4.14 0.70
N ILE A 167 -10.75 -4.36 1.49
CA ILE A 167 -9.61 -5.21 1.15
C ILE A 167 -9.37 -6.17 2.31
N ARG A 168 -9.17 -7.46 1.99
CA ARG A 168 -8.79 -8.43 3.02
C ARG A 168 -7.50 -8.02 3.71
N GLY A 169 -7.41 -8.27 5.00
CA GLY A 169 -6.23 -8.03 5.82
C GLY A 169 -5.80 -9.25 6.60
N ARG A 170 -4.62 -9.17 7.18
CA ARG A 170 -3.94 -10.29 7.85
C ARG A 170 -4.75 -11.01 8.93
N THR A 171 -5.83 -10.40 9.44
CA THR A 171 -6.70 -10.96 10.48
C THR A 171 -8.05 -11.48 9.98
N ASP A 172 -8.38 -11.28 8.68
CA ASP A 172 -9.62 -11.81 8.12
C ASP A 172 -9.58 -13.34 8.03
N LYS A 173 -10.73 -13.96 8.32
CA LYS A 173 -10.91 -15.41 8.31
C LYS A 173 -12.11 -15.80 7.46
N ASP A 174 -12.02 -16.96 6.84
CA ASP A 174 -13.19 -17.60 6.23
C ASP A 174 -14.06 -18.34 7.27
N ALA A 175 -15.13 -18.97 6.77
CA ALA A 175 -16.05 -19.72 7.60
C ALA A 175 -15.41 -20.96 8.28
N SER A 176 -14.28 -21.44 7.79
CA SER A 176 -13.51 -22.54 8.39
C SER A 176 -12.60 -22.07 9.54
N GLY A 177 -12.42 -20.75 9.68
CA GLY A 177 -11.49 -20.14 10.62
C GLY A 177 -10.07 -19.96 10.05
N SER A 178 -9.84 -20.30 8.78
CA SER A 178 -8.57 -20.11 8.10
C SER A 178 -8.34 -18.63 7.77
N TYR A 179 -7.12 -18.12 7.98
CA TYR A 179 -6.75 -16.75 7.66
C TYR A 179 -6.60 -16.58 6.15
N ILE A 180 -7.36 -15.64 5.57
CA ILE A 180 -7.51 -15.46 4.12
C ILE A 180 -6.90 -14.15 3.59
N GLY A 181 -6.36 -13.31 4.47
CA GLY A 181 -5.79 -12.00 4.13
C GLY A 181 -4.26 -11.96 4.27
N LYS A 182 -3.56 -13.11 4.23
CA LYS A 182 -2.09 -13.19 4.21
C LYS A 182 -1.53 -12.72 2.87
N ALA A 183 -0.25 -12.35 2.83
CA ALA A 183 0.42 -11.97 1.59
C ALA A 183 0.25 -13.04 0.49
N PRO A 184 -0.05 -12.66 -0.77
CA PRO A 184 -0.24 -11.31 -1.31
C PRO A 184 -1.71 -10.86 -1.41
N SER A 185 -2.65 -11.46 -0.65
CA SER A 185 -4.12 -11.29 -0.81
C SER A 185 -4.58 -9.83 -0.87
N LEU A 186 -3.93 -8.93 -0.12
CA LEU A 186 -4.27 -7.52 -0.11
C LEU A 186 -4.06 -6.86 -1.49
N VAL A 187 -2.94 -7.19 -2.14
CA VAL A 187 -2.62 -6.68 -3.49
C VAL A 187 -3.57 -7.27 -4.52
N VAL A 188 -3.89 -8.57 -4.38
CA VAL A 188 -4.83 -9.29 -5.25
C VAL A 188 -6.21 -8.64 -5.22
N ASP A 189 -6.75 -8.34 -4.05
CA ASP A 189 -8.03 -7.67 -3.89
C ASP A 189 -8.03 -6.28 -4.55
N TYR A 190 -6.94 -5.52 -4.37
CA TYR A 190 -6.84 -4.19 -4.94
C TYR A 190 -6.75 -4.23 -6.47
N LYS A 191 -6.03 -5.20 -7.04
CA LYS A 191 -5.99 -5.48 -8.49
C LYS A 191 -7.35 -5.93 -9.03
N ALA A 192 -8.06 -6.81 -8.31
CA ALA A 192 -9.38 -7.27 -8.71
C ALA A 192 -10.40 -6.11 -8.78
N ALA A 193 -10.32 -5.14 -7.87
CA ALA A 193 -11.12 -3.93 -7.93
C ALA A 193 -10.85 -3.11 -9.21
N VAL A 194 -9.59 -2.98 -9.63
CA VAL A 194 -9.23 -2.30 -10.90
C VAL A 194 -9.78 -3.07 -12.11
N GLN A 195 -9.63 -4.40 -12.13
CA GLN A 195 -10.19 -5.23 -13.21
C GLN A 195 -11.71 -5.09 -13.30
N TYR A 196 -12.40 -5.06 -12.15
CA TYR A 196 -13.85 -4.84 -12.10
C TYR A 196 -14.25 -3.51 -12.73
N LEU A 197 -13.58 -2.40 -12.38
CA LEU A 197 -13.86 -1.08 -12.94
C LEU A 197 -13.70 -1.07 -14.46
N ARG A 198 -12.65 -1.69 -14.98
CA ARG A 198 -12.39 -1.77 -16.42
C ARG A 198 -13.40 -2.66 -17.16
N TYR A 199 -13.74 -3.80 -16.58
CA TYR A 199 -14.77 -4.70 -17.12
C TYR A 199 -16.12 -3.99 -17.26
N ASN A 200 -16.43 -3.09 -16.34
CA ASN A 200 -17.67 -2.33 -16.33
C ASN A 200 -17.58 -0.92 -16.94
N ALA A 201 -16.49 -0.56 -17.61
CA ALA A 201 -16.28 0.80 -18.13
C ALA A 201 -17.45 1.35 -18.96
N ALA A 202 -18.09 0.50 -19.77
CA ALA A 202 -19.25 0.89 -20.59
C ALA A 202 -20.58 0.95 -19.81
N ARG A 203 -20.62 0.37 -18.58
CA ARG A 203 -21.82 0.31 -17.74
C ARG A 203 -21.82 1.36 -16.63
N LEU A 204 -20.63 1.87 -16.26
CA LEU A 204 -20.50 2.91 -15.25
C LEU A 204 -21.11 4.22 -15.75
N PRO A 205 -21.97 4.90 -14.95
CA PRO A 205 -22.56 6.18 -15.34
C PRO A 205 -21.51 7.30 -15.52
N ALA A 206 -20.39 7.21 -14.85
CA ALA A 206 -19.26 8.13 -14.97
C ALA A 206 -17.94 7.48 -14.51
N GLY A 207 -16.83 8.06 -14.91
CA GLY A 207 -15.48 7.64 -14.53
C GLY A 207 -14.65 7.16 -15.72
N ASN A 208 -13.45 7.72 -15.85
CA ASN A 208 -12.48 7.29 -16.85
C ASN A 208 -11.60 6.17 -16.27
N THR A 209 -11.85 4.94 -16.66
CA THR A 209 -11.12 3.76 -16.18
C THR A 209 -9.66 3.71 -16.65
N ASP A 210 -9.23 4.58 -17.58
CA ASP A 210 -7.82 4.76 -17.93
C ASP A 210 -7.11 5.80 -17.03
N ARG A 211 -7.85 6.47 -16.14
CA ARG A 211 -7.36 7.45 -15.17
C ARG A 211 -7.68 7.02 -13.72
N ILE A 212 -7.26 5.81 -13.34
CA ILE A 212 -7.42 5.29 -11.97
C ILE A 212 -6.21 5.74 -11.15
N ILE A 213 -6.48 6.35 -9.98
CA ILE A 213 -5.47 6.90 -9.08
C ILE A 213 -5.63 6.24 -7.71
N ALA A 214 -4.65 5.42 -7.33
CA ALA A 214 -4.60 4.81 -6.01
C ALA A 214 -4.15 5.82 -4.95
N ASN A 215 -4.68 5.71 -3.72
CA ASN A 215 -4.24 6.51 -2.57
C ASN A 215 -4.23 5.67 -1.30
N GLY A 216 -3.18 5.81 -0.49
CA GLY A 216 -3.07 5.10 0.77
C GLY A 216 -1.90 5.55 1.64
N THR A 217 -1.95 5.15 2.90
CA THR A 217 -0.99 5.54 3.94
C THR A 217 -0.36 4.31 4.58
N SER A 218 0.94 4.35 4.92
CA SER A 218 1.63 3.26 5.63
C SER A 218 1.63 1.96 4.80
N ALA A 219 1.11 0.86 5.36
CA ALA A 219 0.84 -0.37 4.60
C ALA A 219 -0.08 -0.11 3.39
N GLY A 220 -1.07 0.79 3.52
CA GLY A 220 -1.91 1.23 2.40
C GLY A 220 -1.13 2.04 1.35
N GLY A 221 -0.14 2.82 1.77
CA GLY A 221 0.82 3.49 0.89
C GLY A 221 1.67 2.48 0.12
N ALA A 222 2.14 1.42 0.78
CA ALA A 222 2.84 0.31 0.14
C ALA A 222 1.95 -0.43 -0.87
N LEU A 223 0.67 -0.67 -0.53
CA LEU A 223 -0.30 -1.27 -1.47
C LEU A 223 -0.55 -0.38 -2.68
N SER A 224 -0.64 0.94 -2.51
CA SER A 224 -0.75 1.89 -3.63
C SER A 224 0.49 1.85 -4.51
N ALA A 225 1.70 1.78 -3.91
CA ALA A 225 2.95 1.63 -4.65
C ALA A 225 3.01 0.29 -5.41
N LEU A 226 2.61 -0.81 -4.76
CA LEU A 226 2.54 -2.13 -5.39
C LEU A 226 1.55 -2.15 -6.56
N LEU A 227 0.34 -1.62 -6.38
CA LEU A 227 -0.63 -1.54 -7.46
C LEU A 227 -0.08 -0.73 -8.65
N GLY A 228 0.60 0.40 -8.37
CA GLY A 228 1.23 1.23 -9.40
C GLY A 228 2.43 0.56 -10.08
N ALA A 229 3.17 -0.31 -9.39
CA ALA A 229 4.39 -0.92 -9.92
C ALA A 229 4.16 -2.25 -10.65
N THR A 230 3.02 -2.93 -10.44
CA THR A 230 2.84 -4.34 -10.82
C THR A 230 1.77 -4.59 -11.88
N GLY A 231 1.39 -3.56 -12.66
CA GLY A 231 0.34 -3.69 -13.68
C GLY A 231 0.64 -4.81 -14.70
N GLY A 232 -0.30 -5.73 -14.86
CA GLY A 232 -0.19 -6.87 -15.79
C GLY A 232 0.83 -7.94 -15.39
N SER A 233 1.37 -7.91 -14.16
CA SER A 233 2.32 -8.93 -13.71
C SER A 233 1.65 -10.30 -13.58
N ALA A 234 2.27 -11.30 -14.18
CA ALA A 234 1.82 -12.70 -14.12
C ALA A 234 1.89 -13.29 -12.69
N ASP A 235 2.70 -12.72 -11.81
CA ASP A 235 2.88 -13.21 -10.43
C ASP A 235 1.57 -13.23 -9.62
N TYR A 236 0.55 -12.48 -10.06
CA TYR A 236 -0.76 -12.41 -9.39
C TYR A 236 -1.87 -13.16 -10.13
N ALA A 237 -1.58 -13.72 -11.31
CA ALA A 237 -2.61 -14.28 -12.20
C ALA A 237 -3.41 -15.41 -11.54
N ASP A 238 -2.74 -16.38 -10.93
CA ASP A 238 -3.39 -17.52 -10.28
C ASP A 238 -4.26 -17.07 -9.09
N ALA A 239 -3.76 -16.15 -8.27
CA ALA A 239 -4.50 -15.64 -7.11
C ALA A 239 -5.71 -14.77 -7.52
N LEU A 240 -5.63 -14.05 -8.63
CA LEU A 240 -6.77 -13.33 -9.23
C LEU A 240 -7.81 -14.30 -9.79
N ALA A 241 -7.37 -15.36 -10.46
CA ALA A 241 -8.26 -16.41 -10.97
C ALA A 241 -8.97 -17.16 -9.81
N GLU A 242 -8.24 -17.44 -8.72
CA GLU A 242 -8.79 -18.13 -7.54
C GLU A 242 -9.97 -17.41 -6.90
N ILE A 243 -9.97 -16.08 -6.91
CA ILE A 243 -11.09 -15.27 -6.39
C ILE A 243 -12.13 -14.92 -7.47
N GLY A 244 -11.98 -15.41 -8.69
CA GLY A 244 -12.86 -15.08 -9.81
C GLY A 244 -12.85 -13.57 -10.12
N ALA A 245 -11.68 -12.96 -10.21
CA ALA A 245 -11.56 -11.57 -10.64
C ALA A 245 -12.01 -11.41 -12.11
N ALA A 246 -12.44 -10.20 -12.49
CA ALA A 246 -13.04 -9.93 -13.79
C ALA A 246 -12.11 -10.17 -15.00
N GLY A 247 -10.82 -10.31 -14.75
CA GLY A 247 -9.79 -10.46 -15.79
C GLY A 247 -9.44 -9.13 -16.48
N GLY A 248 -8.51 -9.20 -17.41
CA GLY A 248 -8.05 -8.04 -18.17
C GLY A 248 -7.00 -7.21 -17.43
N ARG A 249 -6.88 -5.94 -17.85
CA ARG A 249 -5.85 -5.01 -17.34
C ARG A 249 -6.09 -4.60 -15.90
N ASP A 250 -5.03 -4.61 -15.09
CA ASP A 250 -5.02 -4.14 -13.70
C ASP A 250 -3.98 -3.02 -13.44
N ASP A 251 -3.37 -2.48 -14.50
CA ASP A 251 -2.51 -1.31 -14.43
C ASP A 251 -3.30 -0.05 -14.06
N ILE A 252 -2.69 0.88 -13.36
CA ILE A 252 -3.30 2.16 -12.99
C ILE A 252 -2.56 3.34 -13.60
N TYR A 253 -3.18 4.52 -13.53
CA TYR A 253 -2.61 5.75 -14.08
C TYR A 253 -1.66 6.44 -13.11
N ALA A 254 -1.98 6.46 -11.82
CA ALA A 254 -1.16 7.11 -10.83
C ALA A 254 -1.29 6.47 -9.45
N ALA A 255 -0.24 6.60 -8.62
CA ALA A 255 -0.23 6.17 -7.24
C ALA A 255 0.17 7.31 -6.30
N SER A 256 -0.67 7.61 -5.31
CA SER A 256 -0.36 8.50 -4.20
C SER A 256 -0.05 7.65 -2.95
N CYS A 257 1.15 7.78 -2.44
CA CYS A 257 1.73 6.95 -1.41
C CYS A 257 2.19 7.83 -0.24
N TYR A 258 1.45 7.82 0.86
CA TYR A 258 1.89 8.48 2.10
C TYR A 258 2.67 7.49 2.95
N CYS A 259 3.87 7.89 3.39
CA CYS A 259 4.80 7.10 4.20
C CYS A 259 4.78 5.60 3.84
N PRO A 260 4.99 5.24 2.55
CA PRO A 260 4.86 3.87 2.09
C PRO A 260 5.95 2.99 2.72
N ILE A 261 5.52 1.87 3.33
CA ILE A 261 6.43 0.86 3.89
C ILE A 261 6.69 -0.18 2.79
N THR A 262 7.62 0.12 1.90
CA THR A 262 8.05 -0.76 0.80
C THR A 262 9.37 -1.43 1.12
N ASP A 263 9.80 -2.38 0.27
CA ASP A 263 11.09 -3.06 0.43
C ASP A 263 11.24 -3.70 1.83
N LEU A 264 10.19 -4.39 2.28
CA LEU A 264 10.11 -4.95 3.64
C LEU A 264 11.26 -5.88 3.98
N ASP A 265 11.74 -6.66 3.01
CA ASP A 265 12.86 -7.57 3.14
C ASP A 265 14.22 -6.86 3.41
N HIS A 266 14.26 -5.52 3.27
CA HIS A 266 15.44 -4.69 3.56
C HIS A 266 15.12 -3.43 4.41
N ALA A 267 13.85 -3.22 4.75
CA ALA A 267 13.40 -2.03 5.48
C ALA A 267 14.04 -1.92 6.88
N ASP A 268 14.35 -3.05 7.52
CA ASP A 268 15.06 -3.07 8.81
C ASP A 268 16.46 -2.46 8.69
N MET A 269 17.21 -2.79 7.64
CA MET A 269 18.54 -2.22 7.39
C MET A 269 18.43 -0.71 7.13
N ALA A 270 17.47 -0.27 6.34
CA ALA A 270 17.21 1.14 6.05
C ALA A 270 16.81 1.92 7.31
N TYR A 271 16.02 1.31 8.19
CA TYR A 271 15.62 1.90 9.46
C TYR A 271 16.83 2.09 10.38
N GLU A 272 17.66 1.07 10.52
CA GLU A 272 18.83 1.12 11.39
C GLU A 272 19.94 2.01 10.82
N TRP A 273 20.03 2.21 9.50
CA TRP A 273 20.95 3.19 8.94
C TRP A 273 20.68 4.61 9.47
N ILE A 274 19.41 4.98 9.70
CA ILE A 274 19.03 6.30 10.27
C ILE A 274 19.09 6.28 11.80
N PHE A 275 18.50 5.25 12.46
CA PHE A 275 18.19 5.29 13.89
C PHE A 275 19.16 4.51 14.79
N ALA A 276 20.16 3.80 14.24
CA ALA A 276 21.15 3.12 15.07
C ALA A 276 21.94 4.13 15.92
N GLY A 277 22.08 3.82 17.21
CA GLY A 277 22.66 4.73 18.21
C GLY A 277 21.62 5.47 19.04
N VAL A 278 20.34 5.46 18.64
CA VAL A 278 19.21 5.84 19.50
C VAL A 278 18.70 4.57 20.17
N ASN A 279 19.07 4.36 21.43
CA ASN A 279 18.85 3.09 22.14
C ASN A 279 17.55 3.04 22.93
N ASP A 280 16.87 4.16 23.12
CA ASP A 280 15.55 4.20 23.72
C ASP A 280 14.47 4.27 22.63
N TYR A 281 13.46 3.41 22.72
CA TYR A 281 12.32 3.44 21.81
C TYR A 281 11.02 3.71 22.57
N HIS A 282 10.10 4.41 21.91
CA HIS A 282 8.81 4.75 22.47
C HIS A 282 7.77 3.78 21.97
N GLN A 283 7.40 2.79 22.78
CA GLN A 283 6.28 1.91 22.43
C GLN A 283 5.02 2.75 22.21
N SER A 284 4.31 2.51 21.11
CA SER A 284 2.92 2.97 21.02
C SER A 284 2.14 2.40 22.20
N ALA A 285 1.43 3.24 22.95
CA ALA A 285 0.58 2.74 24.03
C ALA A 285 -0.34 1.64 23.46
N LYS A 286 -0.42 0.48 24.12
CA LYS A 286 -1.34 -0.60 23.73
C LYS A 286 -2.74 -0.01 23.59
N GLY A 287 -3.27 0.06 22.36
CA GLY A 287 -4.56 0.66 22.05
C GLY A 287 -4.50 1.95 21.22
N SER A 288 -3.33 2.42 20.79
CA SER A 288 -3.19 3.64 19.97
C SER A 288 -3.43 3.42 18.46
N MET A 289 -3.72 2.21 18.00
CA MET A 289 -4.40 2.06 16.71
C MET A 289 -5.88 2.38 16.92
N PRO A 290 -6.48 3.28 16.11
CA PRO A 290 -7.93 3.44 16.14
C PRO A 290 -8.57 2.07 15.88
N PRO A 291 -9.63 1.68 16.63
CA PRO A 291 -10.31 0.42 16.37
C PRO A 291 -10.78 0.43 14.92
N ALA A 292 -10.59 -0.71 14.24
CA ALA A 292 -11.17 -0.93 12.92
C ALA A 292 -12.63 -0.47 12.93
N ALA A 293 -13.04 0.25 11.90
CA ALA A 293 -14.38 0.80 11.80
C ALA A 293 -15.41 -0.33 11.93
N GLY A 294 -16.11 -0.41 13.06
CA GLY A 294 -17.09 -1.46 13.35
C GLY A 294 -17.41 -1.66 14.83
N ALA A 295 -16.52 -1.28 15.75
CA ALA A 295 -16.79 -1.37 17.17
C ALA A 295 -17.41 -0.06 17.68
N ALA A 296 -18.73 -0.02 17.85
CA ALA A 296 -19.40 1.03 18.60
C ALA A 296 -18.97 0.95 20.06
N SER A 297 -18.11 1.86 20.52
CA SER A 297 -17.95 2.15 21.93
C SER A 297 -18.50 3.54 22.23
N SER A 298 -19.60 3.55 22.93
CA SER A 298 -20.15 4.72 23.61
C SER A 298 -19.17 5.19 24.68
N GLY A 299 -18.51 6.33 24.44
CA GLY A 299 -17.58 6.93 25.42
C GLY A 299 -16.93 8.17 24.86
N ASN A 300 -17.57 9.30 25.11
CA ASN A 300 -17.20 10.63 24.70
C ASN A 300 -15.99 11.13 25.53
N THR A 301 -14.74 11.01 25.01
CA THR A 301 -13.59 11.86 25.40
C THR A 301 -12.36 11.57 24.53
N ALA A 302 -12.36 11.99 23.27
CA ALA A 302 -11.14 12.14 22.47
C ALA A 302 -11.36 13.23 21.41
N VAL A 303 -11.63 14.44 21.88
CA VAL A 303 -11.69 15.62 21.02
C VAL A 303 -10.35 16.32 21.15
N ASN A 304 -9.70 16.57 19.99
CA ASN A 304 -8.50 17.39 19.82
C ASN A 304 -7.15 16.79 20.28
N ARG A 305 -6.75 15.67 19.67
CA ARG A 305 -5.34 15.34 19.60
C ARG A 305 -4.90 15.39 18.14
N PRO A 306 -3.92 16.22 17.75
CA PRO A 306 -3.32 16.16 16.42
C PRO A 306 -2.80 14.73 16.19
N LEU A 307 -3.02 14.18 15.00
CA LEU A 307 -2.50 12.86 14.57
C LEU A 307 -0.99 12.69 14.77
N ASN A 308 -0.29 13.80 14.94
CA ASN A 308 1.16 13.90 15.08
C ASN A 308 1.65 13.87 16.52
N ALA A 309 0.78 13.77 17.51
CA ALA A 309 1.19 13.49 18.87
C ALA A 309 1.00 11.99 19.12
N PRO A 310 2.06 11.16 19.10
CA PRO A 310 1.96 9.81 19.64
C PRO A 310 1.47 9.94 21.08
N ALA A 311 0.60 9.01 21.52
CA ALA A 311 0.56 8.72 22.93
C ALA A 311 1.98 8.23 23.25
N GLU A 312 2.81 9.09 23.79
CA GLU A 312 4.13 8.73 24.26
C GLU A 312 3.93 7.65 25.31
N GLY A 313 4.10 6.40 24.90
CA GLY A 313 4.38 5.32 25.82
C GLY A 313 5.71 5.66 26.49
N ALA A 314 5.90 5.25 27.73
CA ALA A 314 7.17 5.42 28.41
C ALA A 314 8.31 4.90 27.50
N ALA A 315 9.39 5.66 27.41
CA ALA A 315 10.60 5.22 26.71
C ALA A 315 11.07 3.90 27.37
N ALA A 316 11.39 2.92 26.55
CA ALA A 316 11.96 1.66 26.98
C ALA A 316 13.33 1.50 26.34
N PRO A 317 14.37 1.12 27.09
CA PRO A 317 15.67 0.83 26.51
C PRO A 317 15.61 -0.44 25.65
N MET A 318 16.37 -0.45 24.54
CA MET A 318 16.61 -1.68 23.79
C MET A 318 17.43 -2.67 24.63
N THR A 319 17.16 -3.95 24.46
CA THR A 319 18.00 -4.99 25.02
C THR A 319 19.38 -5.01 24.33
N GLU A 320 20.35 -5.71 24.93
CA GLU A 320 21.66 -5.92 24.31
C GLU A 320 21.56 -6.64 22.96
N GLU A 321 20.66 -7.62 22.87
CA GLU A 321 20.38 -8.33 21.61
C GLU A 321 19.83 -7.39 20.55
N GLN A 322 18.86 -6.54 20.89
CA GLN A 322 18.30 -5.53 19.98
C GLN A 322 19.33 -4.50 19.55
N SER A 323 20.17 -4.04 20.45
CA SER A 323 21.25 -3.09 20.16
C SER A 323 22.31 -3.72 19.23
N THR A 324 22.63 -5.00 19.44
CA THR A 324 23.51 -5.78 18.57
C THR A 324 22.90 -5.96 17.17
N ALA A 325 21.62 -6.30 17.10
CA ALA A 325 20.89 -6.41 15.83
C ALA A 325 20.87 -5.07 15.08
N SER A 326 20.63 -3.96 15.79
CA SER A 326 20.66 -2.61 15.22
C SER A 326 22.01 -2.30 14.55
N ALA A 327 23.10 -2.53 15.25
CA ALA A 327 24.45 -2.28 14.70
C ALA A 327 24.71 -3.12 13.44
N ARG A 328 24.39 -4.42 13.47
CA ARG A 328 24.57 -5.31 12.32
C ARG A 328 23.72 -4.96 11.12
N LEU A 329 22.44 -4.61 11.32
CA LEU A 329 21.54 -4.19 10.25
C LEU A 329 22.04 -2.90 9.58
N LYS A 330 22.53 -1.94 10.37
CA LYS A 330 23.17 -0.73 9.84
C LYS A 330 24.38 -1.06 8.96
N GLU A 331 25.24 -1.98 9.38
CA GLU A 331 26.45 -2.39 8.63
C GLU A 331 26.11 -3.07 7.30
N LEU A 332 24.96 -3.75 7.20
CA LEU A 332 24.53 -4.44 5.98
C LEU A 332 23.92 -3.50 4.94
N TYR A 333 23.36 -2.36 5.35
CA TYR A 333 22.61 -1.48 4.45
C TYR A 333 23.43 -0.92 3.27
N PRO A 334 24.69 -0.47 3.42
CA PRO A 334 25.47 0.07 2.30
C PRO A 334 25.65 -0.94 1.16
N ALA A 335 25.96 -2.19 1.48
CA ALA A 335 26.14 -3.23 0.46
C ALA A 335 24.84 -3.49 -0.31
N TYR A 336 23.71 -3.57 0.40
CA TYR A 336 22.39 -3.71 -0.20
C TYR A 336 22.06 -2.51 -1.09
N LEU A 337 22.11 -1.27 -0.57
CA LEU A 337 21.80 -0.07 -1.33
C LEU A 337 22.62 0.01 -2.63
N ASN A 338 23.92 -0.24 -2.55
CA ASN A 338 24.82 -0.18 -3.70
C ASN A 338 24.48 -1.24 -4.75
N SER A 339 23.96 -2.41 -4.33
CA SER A 339 23.53 -3.47 -5.24
C SER A 339 22.32 -3.09 -6.10
N LEU A 340 21.51 -2.11 -5.67
CA LEU A 340 20.35 -1.62 -6.42
C LEU A 340 20.73 -0.82 -7.67
N GLY A 341 21.98 -0.36 -7.79
CA GLY A 341 22.46 0.39 -8.95
C GLY A 341 21.72 1.70 -9.18
N LEU A 342 21.24 2.35 -8.13
CA LEU A 342 20.48 3.60 -8.20
C LEU A 342 21.35 4.75 -8.74
N LYS A 343 20.71 5.69 -9.45
CA LYS A 343 21.37 6.87 -10.04
C LYS A 343 20.60 8.13 -9.70
N ASP A 344 21.30 9.25 -9.64
CA ASP A 344 20.69 10.57 -9.58
C ASP A 344 20.16 11.03 -10.96
N ALA A 345 19.59 12.23 -11.01
CA ALA A 345 19.05 12.80 -12.24
C ALA A 345 20.10 13.06 -13.34
N SER A 346 21.40 13.14 -12.98
CA SER A 346 22.51 13.27 -13.94
C SER A 346 23.00 11.91 -14.46
N GLY A 347 22.50 10.81 -13.92
CA GLY A 347 22.94 9.45 -14.21
C GLY A 347 24.14 8.99 -13.36
N SER A 348 24.57 9.80 -12.37
CA SER A 348 25.67 9.47 -11.47
C SER A 348 25.22 8.43 -10.43
N PRO A 349 26.09 7.46 -10.05
CA PRO A 349 25.71 6.44 -9.07
C PRO A 349 25.39 7.04 -7.69
N MET A 350 24.30 6.55 -7.10
CA MET A 350 23.91 6.82 -5.73
C MET A 350 24.50 5.74 -4.83
N LEU A 351 25.58 6.07 -4.14
CA LEU A 351 26.38 5.13 -3.35
C LEU A 351 26.34 5.49 -1.86
N LEU A 352 26.45 4.46 -1.04
CA LEU A 352 26.61 4.56 0.40
C LEU A 352 27.90 3.83 0.82
N ASN A 353 28.78 4.54 1.52
CA ASN A 353 30.03 3.99 2.05
C ASN A 353 29.74 3.18 3.34
N PRO A 354 30.64 2.27 3.74
CA PRO A 354 30.47 1.50 4.99
C PRO A 354 30.35 2.37 6.25
N ASP A 355 30.89 3.59 6.26
CA ASP A 355 30.75 4.55 7.35
C ASP A 355 29.42 5.32 7.34
N GLY A 356 28.53 5.03 6.38
CA GLY A 356 27.22 5.68 6.23
C GLY A 356 27.26 7.02 5.48
N THR A 357 28.42 7.44 4.94
CA THR A 357 28.57 8.60 4.06
C THR A 357 28.37 8.23 2.59
N GLY A 358 28.31 9.21 1.70
CA GLY A 358 28.21 8.96 0.25
C GLY A 358 27.07 9.75 -0.41
N SER A 359 26.95 9.61 -1.73
CA SER A 359 25.97 10.38 -2.52
C SER A 359 24.53 10.11 -2.10
N PHE A 360 24.19 8.90 -1.68
CA PHE A 360 22.86 8.60 -1.15
C PHE A 360 22.60 9.29 0.20
N ALA A 361 23.58 9.34 1.08
CA ALA A 361 23.47 10.07 2.34
C ALA A 361 23.22 11.57 2.10
N GLU A 362 23.97 12.17 1.16
CA GLU A 362 23.76 13.57 0.79
C GLU A 362 22.40 13.82 0.15
N TYR A 363 21.88 12.88 -0.65
CA TYR A 363 20.51 12.95 -1.18
C TYR A 363 19.45 12.96 -0.05
N VAL A 364 19.56 12.06 0.93
CA VAL A 364 18.65 12.02 2.09
C VAL A 364 18.77 13.31 2.93
N LYS A 365 19.98 13.81 3.15
CA LYS A 365 20.20 15.10 3.82
C LYS A 365 19.56 16.25 3.06
N ALA A 366 19.65 16.26 1.73
CA ALA A 366 19.02 17.30 0.90
C ALA A 366 17.50 17.30 1.02
N LEU A 367 16.87 16.13 1.14
CA LEU A 367 15.42 16.01 1.40
C LEU A 367 15.02 16.60 2.75
N TYR A 368 15.76 16.30 3.82
CA TYR A 368 15.54 16.90 5.13
C TYR A 368 15.83 18.41 5.13
N GLN A 369 16.88 18.84 4.43
CA GLN A 369 17.21 20.26 4.28
C GLN A 369 16.09 21.04 3.57
N ALA A 370 15.52 20.48 2.50
CA ALA A 370 14.38 21.07 1.81
C ALA A 370 13.14 21.18 2.73
N SER A 371 12.90 20.16 3.56
CA SER A 371 11.85 20.18 4.56
C SER A 371 12.06 21.29 5.59
N ALA A 372 13.29 21.40 6.14
CA ALA A 372 13.65 22.45 7.10
C ALA A 372 13.55 23.85 6.47
N GLN A 373 13.98 24.01 5.21
CA GLN A 373 13.83 25.28 4.48
C GLN A 373 12.36 25.68 4.33
N SER A 374 11.50 24.73 3.97
CA SER A 374 10.06 24.98 3.88
C SER A 374 9.45 25.41 5.21
N ALA A 375 9.97 24.88 6.34
CA ALA A 375 9.55 25.33 7.68
C ALA A 375 9.97 26.77 7.95
N LEU A 376 11.24 27.12 7.64
CA LEU A 376 11.76 28.49 7.79
C LEU A 376 10.97 29.49 6.96
N ASP A 377 10.72 29.18 5.69
CA ASP A 377 9.99 30.07 4.76
C ASP A 377 8.57 30.36 5.26
N ARG A 378 7.93 29.39 5.91
CA ARG A 378 6.59 29.51 6.49
C ARG A 378 6.60 30.01 7.94
N LYS A 379 7.77 30.25 8.52
CA LYS A 379 7.93 30.61 9.94
C LYS A 379 7.25 29.60 10.88
N ALA A 380 7.33 28.32 10.54
CA ALA A 380 6.78 27.24 11.34
C ALA A 380 7.58 27.04 12.62
N ASP A 381 6.94 26.43 13.64
CA ASP A 381 7.65 25.99 14.83
C ASP A 381 8.67 24.90 14.45
N LEU A 382 9.94 25.11 14.82
CA LEU A 382 11.01 24.17 14.56
C LEU A 382 11.07 23.02 15.60
N GLY A 383 10.30 23.12 16.69
CA GLY A 383 10.20 22.07 17.70
C GLY A 383 11.52 21.68 18.35
N GLY A 384 12.43 22.65 18.53
CA GLY A 384 13.76 22.41 19.10
C GLY A 384 14.72 21.64 18.17
N ALA A 385 14.46 21.60 16.86
CA ALA A 385 15.33 20.94 15.90
C ALA A 385 16.73 21.58 15.87
N ASP A 386 17.75 20.83 16.24
CA ASP A 386 19.18 21.23 16.26
C ASP A 386 20.04 20.44 15.26
N TRP A 387 19.38 19.63 14.43
CA TRP A 387 20.02 18.75 13.46
C TRP A 387 20.38 19.42 12.12
N PHE A 388 20.07 20.73 11.98
CA PHE A 388 20.52 21.57 10.88
C PHE A 388 20.90 22.96 11.39
N THR A 389 21.70 23.68 10.61
CA THR A 389 22.06 25.07 10.90
C THR A 389 21.30 26.02 10.02
N VAL A 390 21.11 27.28 10.49
CA VAL A 390 20.54 28.35 9.67
C VAL A 390 21.63 29.39 9.38
N ARG A 391 21.87 29.67 8.10
CA ARG A 391 22.78 30.73 7.63
C ARG A 391 22.04 31.60 6.63
N ASP A 392 21.99 32.89 6.87
CA ASP A 392 21.32 33.87 6.01
C ASP A 392 19.89 33.46 5.61
N GLY A 393 19.13 32.93 6.59
CA GLY A 393 17.76 32.43 6.38
C GLY A 393 17.65 31.10 5.62
N LYS A 394 18.78 30.42 5.37
CA LYS A 394 18.84 29.13 4.66
C LYS A 394 19.20 27.99 5.61
N ALA A 395 18.45 26.89 5.50
CA ALA A 395 18.79 25.63 6.16
C ALA A 395 20.05 25.04 5.52
N ALA A 396 20.99 24.59 6.34
CA ALA A 396 22.27 24.02 5.90
C ALA A 396 22.77 22.96 6.90
N ASN A 397 23.80 22.21 6.49
CA ASN A 397 24.55 21.27 7.35
C ASN A 397 23.66 20.31 8.13
N VAL A 398 22.87 19.52 7.43
CA VAL A 398 22.03 18.46 8.05
C VAL A 398 22.91 17.37 8.66
N ASP A 399 22.69 17.08 9.95
CA ASP A 399 23.30 16.01 10.70
C ASP A 399 22.27 14.91 10.98
N LEU A 400 22.43 13.74 10.35
CA LEU A 400 21.49 12.63 10.47
C LEU A 400 21.48 12.00 11.86
N ALA A 401 22.60 12.00 12.59
CA ALA A 401 22.65 11.46 13.95
C ALA A 401 21.88 12.36 14.92
N LYS A 402 22.02 13.67 14.81
CA LYS A 402 21.20 14.63 15.56
C LYS A 402 19.72 14.56 15.16
N TYR A 403 19.45 14.38 13.86
CA TYR A 403 18.07 14.15 13.40
C TYR A 403 17.46 12.94 14.08
N ALA A 404 18.15 11.80 14.10
CA ALA A 404 17.68 10.58 14.72
C ALA A 404 17.42 10.76 16.23
N ALA A 405 18.30 11.48 16.92
CA ALA A 405 18.14 11.80 18.34
C ALA A 405 16.93 12.74 18.60
N TRP A 406 16.74 13.75 17.75
CA TRP A 406 15.60 14.66 17.83
C TRP A 406 14.26 13.99 17.49
N ALA A 407 14.23 13.19 16.42
CA ALA A 407 13.04 12.43 16.00
C ALA A 407 12.69 11.34 17.00
N THR A 408 13.70 10.76 17.66
CA THR A 408 13.64 9.54 18.48
C THR A 408 13.24 8.31 17.64
N ARG A 409 13.32 7.12 18.18
CA ARG A 409 12.85 5.92 17.47
C ARG A 409 11.55 5.38 18.08
N LEU A 410 10.68 4.83 17.23
CA LEU A 410 9.41 4.25 17.66
C LEU A 410 9.52 2.74 17.91
N LYS A 411 10.36 2.04 17.18
CA LYS A 411 10.44 0.57 17.16
C LYS A 411 11.82 0.12 17.64
N ALA A 412 11.86 -0.96 18.43
CA ALA A 412 13.13 -1.66 18.71
C ALA A 412 13.63 -2.38 17.46
N ALA A 413 14.91 -2.73 17.43
CA ALA A 413 15.51 -3.49 16.33
C ALA A 413 15.28 -5.02 16.49
N PRO A 414 14.99 -5.74 15.39
CA PRO A 414 14.57 -5.25 14.07
C PRO A 414 13.20 -4.58 14.13
N ALA A 415 12.99 -3.54 13.30
CA ALA A 415 11.79 -2.70 13.37
C ALA A 415 10.54 -3.36 12.77
N PHE A 416 10.71 -4.21 11.76
CA PHE A 416 9.64 -4.84 10.98
C PHE A 416 9.63 -6.36 11.10
N ASP A 417 10.75 -7.04 10.80
CA ASP A 417 10.87 -8.49 10.96
C ASP A 417 11.44 -8.83 12.34
N LYS A 418 10.58 -8.84 13.34
CA LYS A 418 11.00 -9.11 14.72
C LYS A 418 11.50 -10.52 14.90
N LEU A 419 12.58 -10.70 15.70
CA LEU A 419 13.18 -12.01 15.97
C LEU A 419 12.19 -12.99 16.61
N ASP A 420 11.23 -12.50 17.41
CA ASP A 420 10.17 -13.29 18.00
C ASP A 420 8.91 -13.43 17.10
N ARG A 421 8.95 -12.91 15.87
CA ARG A 421 7.86 -12.90 14.89
C ARG A 421 6.56 -12.25 15.38
N SER A 422 6.64 -11.32 16.31
CA SER A 422 5.46 -10.68 16.93
C SER A 422 4.95 -9.45 16.19
N SER A 423 5.56 -9.06 15.07
CA SER A 423 5.13 -7.89 14.30
C SER A 423 3.88 -8.17 13.45
N GLY A 424 3.20 -7.10 13.00
CA GLY A 424 2.12 -7.21 12.01
C GLY A 424 2.62 -7.67 10.66
N GLU A 425 3.86 -7.33 10.33
CA GLU A 425 4.56 -7.75 9.11
C GLU A 425 4.86 -9.25 9.14
N ASN A 426 5.33 -9.80 10.26
CA ASN A 426 5.48 -11.25 10.42
C ASN A 426 4.16 -11.99 10.28
N ASP A 427 3.07 -11.39 10.80
CA ASP A 427 1.74 -11.97 10.69
C ASP A 427 1.21 -11.95 9.25
N VAL A 428 1.41 -10.89 8.47
CA VAL A 428 0.95 -10.85 7.07
C VAL A 428 1.68 -11.87 6.20
N PHE A 429 2.96 -12.16 6.47
CA PHE A 429 3.71 -13.21 5.79
C PHE A 429 3.47 -14.61 6.38
N GLY A 430 2.64 -14.72 7.40
CA GLY A 430 2.29 -15.97 8.08
C GLY A 430 1.43 -16.90 7.22
N THR A 431 1.11 -18.05 7.80
CA THR A 431 0.29 -19.08 7.17
C THR A 431 -1.21 -18.83 7.36
N THR A 432 -2.04 -19.57 6.61
CA THR A 432 -3.49 -19.60 6.81
C THR A 432 -3.91 -20.16 8.17
N ALA A 433 -3.03 -20.91 8.85
CA ALA A 433 -3.20 -21.36 10.24
C ALA A 433 -2.70 -20.34 11.27
N ASN A 434 -2.34 -19.12 10.84
CA ASN A 434 -1.82 -18.03 11.66
C ASN A 434 -0.48 -18.32 12.34
N VAL A 435 0.41 -19.03 11.67
CA VAL A 435 1.79 -19.17 12.11
C VAL A 435 2.59 -18.04 11.49
N PRO A 436 3.08 -17.04 12.27
CA PRO A 436 3.88 -15.93 11.74
C PRO A 436 5.21 -16.42 11.15
N ARG A 437 5.71 -15.74 10.12
CA ARG A 437 6.95 -16.08 9.44
C ARG A 437 7.89 -14.90 9.36
N HIS A 438 9.17 -15.18 9.28
CA HIS A 438 10.17 -14.22 8.86
C HIS A 438 10.03 -13.90 7.37
N PHE A 439 10.51 -12.72 6.97
CA PHE A 439 10.59 -12.32 5.57
C PHE A 439 11.95 -11.72 5.24
N THR A 440 12.91 -11.80 6.18
CA THR A 440 14.32 -11.45 6.01
C THR A 440 15.22 -12.62 6.40
N ASP A 441 16.31 -12.80 5.66
CA ASP A 441 17.34 -13.78 6.03
C ASP A 441 18.01 -13.42 7.36
N PHE A 442 18.11 -12.11 7.67
CA PHE A 442 18.66 -11.65 8.93
C PHE A 442 17.85 -12.17 10.11
N ALA A 443 16.55 -11.87 10.17
CA ALA A 443 15.72 -12.25 11.31
C ALA A 443 15.62 -13.79 11.44
N ARG A 444 15.43 -14.50 10.32
CA ARG A 444 15.44 -15.97 10.32
C ARG A 444 16.72 -16.57 10.89
N ARG A 445 17.89 -15.98 10.57
CA ARG A 445 19.19 -16.47 11.06
C ARG A 445 19.39 -16.23 12.54
N TYR A 446 18.89 -15.11 13.07
CA TYR A 446 19.07 -14.70 14.45
C TYR A 446 17.89 -14.99 15.35
N ASP A 447 16.81 -15.61 14.84
CA ASP A 447 15.71 -16.14 15.68
C ASP A 447 16.15 -17.37 16.46
N PRO A 448 16.22 -17.32 17.81
CA PRO A 448 16.59 -18.47 18.61
C PRO A 448 15.57 -19.63 18.54
N ALA A 449 14.34 -19.36 18.14
CA ALA A 449 13.30 -20.35 17.94
C ALA A 449 13.29 -20.96 16.51
N HIS A 450 14.21 -20.55 15.64
CA HIS A 450 14.37 -21.06 14.28
C HIS A 450 13.08 -21.04 13.45
N GLY A 451 12.34 -19.93 13.49
CA GLY A 451 11.11 -19.75 12.72
C GLY A 451 11.33 -19.80 11.21
N ASP A 452 10.29 -20.23 10.50
CA ASP A 452 10.33 -20.35 9.04
C ASP A 452 10.42 -18.98 8.35
N LEU A 453 11.08 -18.97 7.18
CA LEU A 453 11.00 -17.87 6.21
C LEU A 453 9.71 -18.01 5.38
N ALA A 454 9.10 -16.90 5.04
CA ALA A 454 8.00 -16.88 4.06
C ALA A 454 8.51 -17.34 2.67
N PRO A 455 7.64 -17.87 1.81
CA PRO A 455 8.03 -18.20 0.44
C PRO A 455 8.57 -16.97 -0.30
N ASP A 456 9.66 -17.13 -1.04
CA ASP A 456 10.29 -16.04 -1.83
C ASP A 456 9.27 -15.35 -2.77
N ALA A 457 8.35 -16.13 -3.32
CA ALA A 457 7.28 -15.61 -4.18
C ALA A 457 6.34 -14.64 -3.42
N ASP A 458 6.07 -14.88 -2.13
CA ASP A 458 5.24 -13.98 -1.33
C ASP A 458 6.00 -12.72 -0.94
N ILE A 459 7.28 -12.85 -0.56
CA ILE A 459 8.16 -11.72 -0.27
C ILE A 459 8.26 -10.83 -1.52
N ARG A 460 8.56 -11.42 -2.67
CA ARG A 460 8.64 -10.71 -3.95
C ARG A 460 7.33 -9.98 -4.29
N ARG A 461 6.17 -10.64 -4.14
CA ARG A 461 4.85 -10.04 -4.43
C ARG A 461 4.48 -8.88 -3.52
N MET A 462 5.20 -8.69 -2.42
CA MET A 462 5.02 -7.56 -1.49
C MET A 462 6.10 -6.47 -1.65
N ASN A 463 7.05 -6.61 -2.60
CA ASN A 463 8.10 -5.63 -2.85
C ASN A 463 7.96 -4.98 -4.24
N PRO A 464 7.55 -3.69 -4.35
CA PRO A 464 7.39 -3.02 -5.65
C PRO A 464 8.69 -2.83 -6.42
N LEU A 465 9.85 -2.79 -5.74
CA LEU A 465 11.15 -2.53 -6.37
C LEU A 465 11.52 -3.60 -7.41
N GLY A 466 11.11 -4.85 -7.19
CA GLY A 466 11.36 -5.97 -8.10
C GLY A 466 10.57 -5.92 -9.40
N TYR A 467 9.59 -5.02 -9.51
CA TYR A 467 8.70 -4.91 -10.68
C TYR A 467 8.97 -3.67 -11.53
N ILE A 468 9.47 -2.58 -10.91
CA ILE A 468 9.72 -1.31 -11.60
C ILE A 468 10.78 -1.50 -12.68
N GLY A 469 10.41 -1.24 -13.95
CA GLY A 469 11.29 -1.40 -15.10
C GLY A 469 11.42 -2.84 -15.61
N THR A 470 10.63 -3.80 -15.08
CA THR A 470 10.65 -5.19 -15.52
C THR A 470 9.88 -5.34 -16.84
N ALA A 471 10.45 -6.06 -17.79
CA ALA A 471 9.79 -6.33 -19.09
C ALA A 471 8.44 -7.05 -18.89
N GLY A 472 7.41 -6.59 -19.60
CA GLY A 472 6.05 -7.16 -19.52
C GLY A 472 5.22 -6.65 -18.33
N VAL A 473 5.81 -5.88 -17.41
CA VAL A 473 5.10 -5.24 -16.29
C VAL A 473 4.92 -3.74 -16.59
N LYS A 474 3.74 -3.22 -16.32
CA LYS A 474 3.43 -1.80 -16.49
C LYS A 474 3.52 -1.08 -15.16
N THR A 475 4.50 -0.18 -15.05
CA THR A 475 4.55 0.78 -13.94
C THR A 475 3.66 1.98 -14.27
N ALA A 476 2.87 2.46 -13.32
CA ALA A 476 2.08 3.67 -13.46
C ALA A 476 2.99 4.88 -13.81
N PRO A 477 2.60 5.74 -14.76
CA PRO A 477 3.45 6.84 -15.21
C PRO A 477 3.66 7.96 -14.18
N HIS A 478 2.83 8.03 -13.13
CA HIS A 478 2.89 9.09 -12.13
C HIS A 478 2.84 8.54 -10.71
N PHE A 479 3.80 8.95 -9.88
CA PHE A 479 3.81 8.66 -8.45
C PHE A 479 3.91 9.94 -7.63
N ARG A 480 3.10 10.01 -6.59
CA ARG A 480 3.23 11.02 -5.54
C ARG A 480 3.61 10.33 -4.24
N ILE A 481 4.74 10.72 -3.67
CA ILE A 481 5.27 10.13 -2.43
C ILE A 481 5.39 11.23 -1.39
N ARG A 482 4.87 10.99 -0.21
CA ARG A 482 5.01 11.88 0.96
C ARG A 482 5.53 11.08 2.14
N HIS A 483 6.51 11.64 2.84
CA HIS A 483 7.06 11.06 4.06
C HIS A 483 7.25 12.19 5.08
N GLY A 484 6.63 12.09 6.25
CA GLY A 484 6.68 13.16 7.25
C GLY A 484 8.09 13.37 7.80
N ALA A 485 8.50 14.63 7.99
CA ALA A 485 9.82 14.95 8.54
C ALA A 485 10.03 14.44 9.98
N LYS A 486 8.95 14.10 10.68
CA LYS A 486 8.96 13.47 12.01
C LYS A 486 8.50 12.01 11.99
N ASP A 487 8.46 11.40 10.80
CA ASP A 487 8.14 9.98 10.73
C ASP A 487 9.27 9.16 11.35
N ARG A 488 8.90 8.34 12.32
CA ARG A 488 9.79 7.45 13.07
C ARG A 488 9.28 6.01 13.12
N ASP A 489 8.16 5.77 12.43
CA ASP A 489 7.65 4.41 12.17
C ASP A 489 8.43 3.76 11.03
N THR A 490 8.74 4.57 9.99
CA THR A 490 9.53 4.18 8.82
C THR A 490 10.65 5.21 8.61
N ALA A 491 11.83 4.77 8.22
CA ALA A 491 12.93 5.66 7.88
C ALA A 491 12.74 6.29 6.48
N LEU A 492 13.12 7.57 6.32
CA LEU A 492 13.08 8.26 5.02
C LEU A 492 13.84 7.52 3.91
N ALA A 493 14.85 6.71 4.26
CA ALA A 493 15.60 5.90 3.32
C ALA A 493 14.72 4.94 2.49
N VAL A 494 13.64 4.40 3.09
CA VAL A 494 12.72 3.47 2.39
C VAL A 494 11.99 4.15 1.23
N PRO A 495 11.21 5.23 1.40
CA PRO A 495 10.58 5.92 0.27
C PRO A 495 11.59 6.64 -0.63
N ALA A 496 12.79 6.99 -0.15
CA ALA A 496 13.85 7.56 -0.98
C ALA A 496 14.36 6.56 -2.03
N VAL A 497 14.55 5.29 -1.64
CA VAL A 497 14.91 4.20 -2.56
C VAL A 497 13.80 3.98 -3.59
N LEU A 498 12.54 3.93 -3.16
CA LEU A 498 11.39 3.82 -4.07
C LEU A 498 11.37 4.97 -5.09
N ALA A 499 11.53 6.21 -4.64
CA ALA A 499 11.52 7.39 -5.50
C ALA A 499 12.64 7.34 -6.55
N LEU A 500 13.87 7.02 -6.14
CA LEU A 500 15.01 6.88 -7.05
C LEU A 500 14.80 5.74 -8.05
N ARG A 501 14.30 4.59 -7.60
CA ARG A 501 14.03 3.45 -8.48
C ARG A 501 13.00 3.79 -9.56
N LEU A 502 11.93 4.50 -9.19
CA LEU A 502 10.92 5.00 -10.13
C LEU A 502 11.50 6.02 -11.12
N GLN A 503 12.25 7.01 -10.62
CA GLN A 503 12.91 8.02 -11.46
C GLN A 503 13.90 7.39 -12.44
N ASN A 504 14.67 6.38 -12.01
CA ASN A 504 15.60 5.66 -12.88
C ASN A 504 14.89 4.84 -13.97
N ALA A 505 13.62 4.50 -13.77
CA ALA A 505 12.76 3.90 -14.78
C ALA A 505 12.03 4.93 -15.66
N GLY A 506 12.31 6.23 -15.50
CA GLY A 506 11.69 7.29 -16.29
C GLY A 506 10.27 7.67 -15.86
N ILE A 507 9.87 7.30 -14.65
CA ILE A 507 8.56 7.60 -14.08
C ILE A 507 8.54 9.02 -13.48
N ASP A 508 7.45 9.77 -13.69
CA ASP A 508 7.21 11.06 -13.06
C ASP A 508 6.94 10.89 -11.55
N VAL A 509 7.83 11.43 -10.71
CA VAL A 509 7.78 11.28 -9.24
C VAL A 509 7.75 12.64 -8.56
N ASP A 510 6.65 12.92 -7.87
CA ASP A 510 6.48 14.06 -6.96
C ASP A 510 6.77 13.59 -5.53
N PHE A 511 8.02 13.76 -5.07
CA PHE A 511 8.45 13.33 -3.74
C PHE A 511 8.75 14.53 -2.83
N ALA A 512 8.13 14.55 -1.65
CA ALA A 512 8.38 15.59 -0.64
C ALA A 512 8.38 15.03 0.78
N VAL A 513 9.05 15.79 1.67
CA VAL A 513 9.17 15.50 3.11
C VAL A 513 8.53 16.65 3.90
N PRO A 514 7.20 16.65 4.11
CA PRO A 514 6.50 17.75 4.79
C PRO A 514 6.95 17.92 6.24
N TRP A 515 7.31 19.16 6.61
CA TRP A 515 7.72 19.53 7.96
C TRP A 515 6.61 19.32 8.97
N GLY A 516 6.95 18.83 10.16
CA GLY A 516 6.04 18.67 11.28
C GLY A 516 5.09 17.48 11.17
N GLN A 517 5.07 16.78 10.02
CA GLN A 517 4.26 15.59 9.85
C GLN A 517 4.99 14.35 10.38
N GLY A 518 4.23 13.47 11.04
CA GLY A 518 4.68 12.14 11.46
C GLY A 518 4.24 11.06 10.45
N HIS A 519 4.06 9.84 10.96
CA HIS A 519 3.56 8.69 10.19
C HIS A 519 2.05 8.83 9.95
N GLY A 520 1.65 9.42 8.84
CA GLY A 520 0.26 9.70 8.51
C GLY A 520 0.06 10.06 7.04
N GLY A 521 -1.20 10.29 6.66
CA GLY A 521 -1.56 10.64 5.29
C GLY A 521 -2.73 11.62 5.23
N ASP A 522 -3.11 12.01 4.02
CA ASP A 522 -4.24 12.89 3.72
C ASP A 522 -4.19 14.26 4.44
N TYR A 523 -3.00 14.69 4.87
CA TYR A 523 -2.81 15.95 5.58
C TYR A 523 -2.64 17.16 4.64
N ASP A 524 -2.51 16.93 3.33
CA ASP A 524 -2.29 17.93 2.29
C ASP A 524 -3.22 17.71 1.08
N LEU A 525 -4.53 17.51 1.34
CA LEU A 525 -5.51 17.14 0.31
C LEU A 525 -5.59 18.15 -0.84
N ASP A 526 -5.42 19.45 -0.58
CA ASP A 526 -5.39 20.45 -1.64
C ASP A 526 -4.20 20.21 -2.59
N GLU A 527 -3.02 19.91 -2.07
CA GLU A 527 -1.84 19.59 -2.86
C GLU A 527 -2.03 18.27 -3.63
N LEU A 528 -2.61 17.25 -2.99
CA LEU A 528 -2.94 15.98 -3.63
C LEU A 528 -3.86 16.19 -4.84
N PHE A 529 -4.97 16.89 -4.67
CA PHE A 529 -5.93 17.06 -5.76
C PHE A 529 -5.46 18.06 -6.81
N ASN A 530 -4.62 19.03 -6.47
CA ASN A 530 -3.93 19.88 -7.44
C ASN A 530 -2.91 19.08 -8.28
N TRP A 531 -2.20 18.12 -7.66
CA TRP A 531 -1.33 17.18 -8.38
C TRP A 531 -2.15 16.29 -9.33
N ILE A 532 -3.28 15.73 -8.88
CA ILE A 532 -4.18 14.93 -9.73
C ILE A 532 -4.67 15.77 -10.92
N ASP A 533 -5.11 17.00 -10.68
CA ASP A 533 -5.54 17.90 -11.76
C ASP A 533 -4.43 18.14 -12.78
N ARG A 534 -3.19 18.35 -12.34
CA ARG A 534 -2.03 18.59 -13.22
C ARG A 534 -1.73 17.41 -14.15
N ILE A 535 -1.84 16.17 -13.65
CA ILE A 535 -1.54 14.98 -14.45
C ILE A 535 -2.73 14.47 -15.27
N CYS A 536 -3.96 14.88 -14.96
CA CYS A 536 -5.17 14.41 -15.63
C CYS A 536 -5.76 15.39 -16.65
N LYS A 537 -5.41 16.67 -16.59
CA LYS A 537 -5.81 17.74 -17.53
C LYS A 537 -4.72 18.01 -18.56
#